data_a3aeb49b97113f9b4dbd8fdac1299e69
#
_entry.id   a3aeb49b97113f9b4dbd8fdac1299e69
#
_cell.length_a   1.000
_cell.length_b   1.000
_cell.length_c   1.000
_cell.angle_alpha   90.00
_cell.angle_beta   90.00
_cell.angle_gamma   90.00
#
_symmetry.space_group_name_H-M   'P 1'
#
loop_
_entity.id
_entity.type
_entity.pdbx_description
1 polymer ?
#
loop_
_entity_poly.entity_id
_entity_poly.type
_entity_poly.pdbx_seq_one_letter_code
_entity_poly.pdbx_strand_id
1 'polypeptide(L)' 'MLKGTKTAILRRIQPISIHGQVFLDIAFTDPDALGGDAEEIRHARVGDDAVPHDLAAGDTVTLHYILGNVTRITK' A
#
# COMPACT_ATOMS: atom_id res chain seq x y z
N MET A 1 16.15 15.17 -1.09
CA MET A 1 15.65 13.81 -1.35
C MET A 1 14.26 13.65 -0.76
N LEU A 2 13.31 13.22 -1.56
CA LEU A 2 11.92 13.12 -1.12
C LEU A 2 11.63 11.72 -0.60
N LYS A 3 11.73 11.58 0.71
CA LYS A 3 11.30 10.39 1.45
C LYS A 3 10.15 10.78 2.34
N GLY A 4 9.22 9.89 2.54
CA GLY A 4 8.12 10.14 3.44
C GLY A 4 7.42 8.87 3.85
N THR A 5 6.59 9.01 4.86
CA THR A 5 5.72 7.93 5.31
C THR A 5 4.30 8.46 5.40
N LYS A 6 3.34 7.56 5.22
CA LYS A 6 1.94 7.90 5.32
C LYS A 6 1.17 6.71 5.88
N THR A 7 0.28 6.97 6.82
CA THR A 7 -0.62 5.96 7.34
C THR A 7 -1.77 5.76 6.35
N ALA A 8 -2.13 4.51 6.11
CA ALA A 8 -3.22 4.16 5.21
C ALA A 8 -3.95 2.94 5.73
N ILE A 9 -5.17 2.75 5.26
CA ILE A 9 -5.95 1.55 5.51
C ILE A 9 -5.96 0.74 4.23
N LEU A 10 -5.51 -0.51 4.33
CA LEU A 10 -5.42 -1.40 3.20
C LEU A 10 -6.80 -1.91 2.85
N ARG A 11 -7.19 -1.77 1.58
CA ARG A 11 -8.52 -2.18 1.11
C ARG A 11 -8.48 -3.46 0.30
N ARG A 12 -7.38 -3.68 -0.42
CA ARG A 12 -7.27 -4.84 -1.29
C ARG A 12 -5.80 -5.18 -1.50
N ILE A 13 -5.51 -6.46 -1.57
CA ILE A 13 -4.19 -6.99 -1.92
C ILE A 13 -4.38 -8.02 -3.02
N GLN A 14 -3.65 -7.86 -4.11
CA GLN A 14 -3.72 -8.83 -5.21
C GLN A 14 -2.30 -9.17 -5.66
N PRO A 15 -1.86 -10.42 -5.45
CA PRO A 15 -0.57 -10.85 -5.96
C PRO A 15 -0.59 -10.97 -7.47
N ILE A 16 0.49 -10.52 -8.10
CA ILE A 16 0.68 -10.70 -9.55
C ILE A 16 2.09 -11.20 -9.80
N SER A 17 2.26 -11.98 -10.85
CA SER A 17 3.57 -12.49 -11.25
C SER A 17 3.97 -11.82 -12.55
N ILE A 18 5.16 -11.20 -12.55
CA ILE A 18 5.73 -10.55 -13.73
C ILE A 18 7.15 -11.10 -13.91
N HIS A 19 7.38 -11.78 -15.02
CA HIS A 19 8.69 -12.36 -15.34
C HIS A 19 9.25 -13.24 -14.21
N GLY A 20 8.38 -14.04 -13.58
CA GLY A 20 8.79 -14.93 -12.49
C GLY A 20 8.96 -14.25 -11.14
N GLN A 21 8.69 -12.96 -11.05
CA GLN A 21 8.79 -12.19 -9.82
C GLN A 21 7.40 -11.81 -9.32
N VAL A 22 7.16 -11.97 -8.03
CA VAL A 22 5.84 -11.69 -7.44
C VAL A 22 5.81 -10.25 -6.94
N PHE A 23 4.80 -9.53 -7.38
CA PHE A 23 4.46 -8.20 -6.88
C PHE A 23 3.08 -8.23 -6.27
N LEU A 24 2.81 -7.24 -5.42
CA LEU A 24 1.48 -7.07 -4.84
C LEU A 24 0.90 -5.76 -5.36
N ASP A 25 -0.26 -5.86 -6.00
CA ASP A 25 -1.07 -4.68 -6.32
C ASP A 25 -1.96 -4.41 -5.12
N ILE A 26 -1.78 -3.25 -4.51
CA ILE A 26 -2.52 -2.87 -3.32
C ILE A 26 -3.43 -1.69 -3.63
N ALA A 27 -4.60 -1.71 -3.01
CA ALA A 27 -5.50 -0.57 -2.97
C ALA A 27 -5.63 -0.12 -1.52
N PHE A 28 -5.57 1.17 -1.29
CA PHE A 28 -5.59 1.72 0.06
C PHE A 28 -6.31 3.06 0.09
N THR A 29 -6.74 3.43 1.29
CA THR A 29 -7.40 4.72 1.52
C THR A 29 -6.71 5.45 2.66
N ASP A 30 -6.85 6.77 2.65
CA ASP A 30 -6.38 7.62 3.74
C ASP A 30 -7.34 7.44 4.93
N PRO A 31 -6.83 7.19 6.15
CA PRO A 31 -7.70 7.08 7.33
C PRO A 31 -8.54 8.33 7.57
N ASP A 32 -8.03 9.51 7.24
CA ASP A 32 -8.73 10.75 7.43
C ASP A 32 -9.88 10.94 6.44
N ALA A 33 -9.90 10.17 5.37
CA ALA A 33 -10.96 10.24 4.35
C ALA A 33 -12.12 9.28 4.63
N LEU A 34 -12.02 8.45 5.66
CA LEU A 34 -13.07 7.48 6.00
C LEU A 34 -14.33 8.21 6.48
N GLY A 35 -15.46 7.84 5.90
CA GLY A 35 -16.74 8.46 6.24
C GLY A 35 -17.03 9.75 5.49
N GLY A 36 -16.09 10.22 4.67
CA GLY A 36 -16.35 11.36 3.80
C GLY A 36 -17.06 10.97 2.51
N ASP A 37 -17.61 11.95 1.83
CA ASP A 37 -18.32 11.74 0.57
C ASP A 37 -17.40 11.36 -0.58
N ALA A 38 -16.11 11.61 -0.42
CA ALA A 38 -15.13 11.40 -1.48
C ALA A 38 -13.99 10.50 -0.99
N GLU A 39 -14.32 9.30 -0.56
CA GLU A 39 -13.30 8.31 -0.23
C GLU A 39 -12.52 7.98 -1.49
N GLU A 40 -11.25 8.37 -1.53
CA GLU A 40 -10.39 8.13 -2.67
C GLU A 40 -9.58 6.86 -2.46
N ILE A 41 -9.74 5.92 -3.38
CA ILE A 41 -8.95 4.69 -3.36
C ILE A 41 -7.72 4.90 -4.24
N ARG A 42 -6.55 4.69 -3.66
CA ARG A 42 -5.28 4.78 -4.36
C ARG A 42 -4.69 3.41 -4.56
N HIS A 43 -3.85 3.29 -5.55
CA HIS A 43 -3.23 2.02 -5.93
C HIS A 43 -1.72 2.16 -5.94
N ALA A 44 -1.04 1.07 -5.58
CA ALA A 44 0.40 0.98 -5.68
C ALA A 44 0.81 -0.46 -5.95
N ARG A 45 2.00 -0.64 -6.50
CA ARG A 45 2.59 -1.95 -6.73
C ARG A 45 3.90 -2.03 -6.00
N VAL A 46 4.06 -3.08 -5.18
CA VAL A 46 5.27 -3.30 -4.39
C VAL A 46 5.70 -4.75 -4.54
N GLY A 47 7.00 -5.01 -4.37
CA GLY A 47 7.50 -6.36 -4.33
C GLY A 47 7.00 -7.09 -3.09
N ASP A 48 6.82 -8.40 -3.18
CA ASP A 48 6.32 -9.19 -2.05
C ASP A 48 7.31 -9.24 -0.89
N ASP A 49 8.58 -8.98 -1.15
CA ASP A 49 9.63 -8.90 -0.12
C ASP A 49 9.61 -7.56 0.65
N ALA A 50 8.85 -6.60 0.18
CA ALA A 50 8.77 -5.26 0.77
C ALA A 50 7.54 -5.07 1.66
N VAL A 51 6.84 -6.13 1.99
CA VAL A 51 5.61 -6.09 2.80
C VAL A 51 5.65 -7.16 3.88
N PRO A 52 4.89 -6.98 4.99
CA PRO A 52 4.76 -8.02 6.00
C PRO A 52 4.04 -9.26 5.43
N HIS A 53 4.43 -10.44 5.90
CA HIS A 53 3.81 -11.68 5.44
C HIS A 53 2.35 -11.84 5.89
N ASP A 54 1.97 -11.18 6.96
CA ASP A 54 0.64 -11.28 7.54
C ASP A 54 -0.28 -10.12 7.15
N LEU A 55 0.06 -9.44 6.07
CA LEU A 55 -0.71 -8.29 5.60
C LEU A 55 -2.08 -8.74 5.07
N ALA A 56 -3.14 -8.04 5.50
CA ALA A 56 -4.50 -8.38 5.12
C ALA A 56 -5.32 -7.11 4.88
N ALA A 57 -6.37 -7.23 4.08
CA ALA A 57 -7.31 -6.13 3.86
C ALA A 57 -7.94 -5.71 5.18
N GLY A 58 -8.05 -4.41 5.40
CA GLY A 58 -8.54 -3.83 6.65
C GLY A 58 -7.42 -3.43 7.60
N ASP A 59 -6.19 -3.84 7.35
CA ASP A 59 -5.06 -3.47 8.20
C ASP A 59 -4.73 -1.99 8.05
N THR A 60 -4.38 -1.36 9.18
CA THR A 60 -3.78 -0.03 9.17
C THR A 60 -2.27 -0.23 8.98
N VAL A 61 -1.74 0.41 7.95
CA VAL A 61 -0.35 0.23 7.55
C VAL A 61 0.35 1.56 7.40
N THR A 62 1.68 1.53 7.40
CA THR A 62 2.51 2.67 7.07
C THR A 62 3.13 2.44 5.70
N LEU A 63 2.85 3.35 4.78
CA LEU A 63 3.43 3.34 3.44
C LEU A 63 4.71 4.17 3.47
N HIS A 64 5.78 3.60 2.94
CA HIS A 64 7.07 4.30 2.82
C HIS A 64 7.27 4.73 1.38
N TYR A 65 7.50 6.02 1.18
CA TYR A 65 7.63 6.63 -0.13
C TYR A 65 9.06 7.07 -0.40
N ILE A 66 9.49 6.89 -1.63
CA ILE A 66 10.69 7.53 -2.17
C ILE A 66 10.28 8.14 -3.52
N LEU A 67 10.49 9.44 -3.68
CA LEU A 67 10.16 10.17 -4.92
C LEU A 67 8.70 9.96 -5.36
N GLY A 68 7.79 9.90 -4.39
CA GLY A 68 6.36 9.76 -4.67
C GLY A 68 5.88 8.33 -4.93
N ASN A 69 6.77 7.36 -4.90
CA ASN A 69 6.41 5.95 -5.11
C ASN A 69 6.47 5.17 -3.82
N VAL A 70 5.49 4.30 -3.60
CA VAL A 70 5.50 3.40 -2.44
C VAL A 70 6.57 2.33 -2.69
N THR A 71 7.54 2.26 -1.78
CA THR A 71 8.65 1.31 -1.90
C THR A 71 8.58 0.20 -0.87
N ARG A 72 7.85 0.41 0.23
CA ARG A 72 7.75 -0.57 1.31
C ARG A 72 6.49 -0.31 2.13
N ILE A 73 5.98 -1.35 2.76
CA ILE A 73 4.84 -1.27 3.66
C ILE A 73 5.22 -1.92 4.98
N THR A 74 4.88 -1.28 6.08
CA THR A 74 5.03 -1.84 7.43
C THR A 74 3.70 -1.73 8.18
N LYS A 75 3.54 -2.56 9.19
CA LYS A 75 2.37 -2.53 10.07
C LYS A 75 2.71 -1.94 11.41
#